data_c941aed642bad85373eb374cda915e12
#
_entry.id   c941aed642bad85373eb374cda915e12
#
_cell.length_a   1.000
_cell.length_b   1.000
_cell.length_c   1.000
_cell.angle_alpha   90.00
_cell.angle_beta   90.00
_cell.angle_gamma   90.00
#
_symmetry.space_group_name_H-M   'P 1'
#
loop_
_entity.id
_entity.type
_entity.pdbx_description
1 polymer ?
#
loop_
_entity_poly.entity_id
_entity_poly.type
_entity_poly.pdbx_seq_one_letter_code
_entity_poly.pdbx_strand_id
1 'polypeptide(L)'
;GIIDWDRYYNGAISILNFRIPEWPSNFFLSYWRPNSAIFLESEIWPSIYRSLKKRNIPLILLNARITKKTFERWMKLKRFSLKIFNQINFAYPQNKETISYLKKLGVKNINYIGNLKFFEDEKTVNKKFDNEIKNKFKKYKICIAASTHADEEIFAARTHILLKKKYKNLITIIIPRHVHRVDEINHELRKLNLKTSYHSAKLKDLKDIDIYIVDT
;
A
#
# COMPACT_ATOMS: atom_id res chain seq x y z
N GLY A 1 16.05 -19.81 -12.33
CA GLY A 1 16.30 -18.95 -11.19
C GLY A 1 15.43 -17.73 -11.26
N ILE A 2 14.55 -17.55 -10.28
CA ILE A 2 13.74 -16.35 -10.11
C ILE A 2 14.72 -15.25 -9.67
N ILE A 3 14.84 -14.20 -10.48
CA ILE A 3 15.61 -13.03 -10.11
C ILE A 3 14.79 -12.32 -9.01
N ASP A 4 15.32 -12.29 -7.81
CA ASP A 4 14.75 -11.54 -6.69
C ASP A 4 14.95 -10.05 -6.95
N TRP A 5 13.94 -9.43 -7.52
CA TRP A 5 13.92 -8.01 -7.87
C TRP A 5 13.92 -7.09 -6.66
N ASP A 6 13.42 -7.53 -5.49
CA ASP A 6 13.41 -6.75 -4.25
C ASP A 6 14.81 -6.50 -3.72
N ARG A 7 15.74 -7.42 -3.94
CA ARG A 7 17.14 -7.26 -3.51
C ARG A 7 17.92 -6.26 -4.36
N TYR A 8 17.50 -6.03 -5.61
CA TYR A 8 18.12 -5.06 -6.53
C TYR A 8 17.59 -3.64 -6.35
N TYR A 9 16.41 -3.45 -5.74
CA TYR A 9 15.67 -2.18 -5.73
C TYR A 9 15.39 -1.60 -4.34
N ASN A 10 15.84 -2.24 -3.25
CA ASN A 10 15.76 -1.71 -1.87
C ASN A 10 16.75 -0.58 -1.56
N GLY A 11 17.34 0.02 -2.56
CA GLY A 11 18.10 1.23 -2.41
C GLY A 11 17.49 2.33 -3.25
N ALA A 12 16.80 3.26 -2.61
CA ALA A 12 16.42 4.57 -3.14
C ALA A 12 16.73 4.73 -4.64
N ILE A 13 15.75 4.47 -5.50
CA ILE A 13 15.80 4.98 -6.86
C ILE A 13 15.73 6.51 -6.71
N SER A 14 16.86 7.10 -6.45
CA SER A 14 16.99 8.53 -6.59
C SER A 14 16.72 8.82 -8.06
N ILE A 15 15.90 9.81 -8.33
CA ILE A 15 15.61 10.31 -9.69
C ILE A 15 16.90 10.58 -10.49
N LEU A 16 18.04 10.63 -9.84
CA LEU A 16 19.38 10.86 -10.38
C LEU A 16 20.11 9.58 -10.83
N ASN A 17 19.62 8.38 -10.54
CA ASN A 17 20.27 7.16 -11.01
C ASN A 17 19.89 6.85 -12.46
N PHE A 18 20.36 7.71 -13.38
CA PHE A 18 20.24 7.57 -14.83
C PHE A 18 20.96 6.35 -15.42
N ARG A 19 21.65 5.56 -14.62
CA ARG A 19 22.50 4.45 -15.05
C ARG A 19 21.96 3.08 -14.67
N ILE A 20 20.66 2.86 -14.73
CA ILE A 20 20.21 1.46 -14.83
C ILE A 20 20.56 1.02 -16.25
N PRO A 21 21.44 0.02 -16.41
CA PRO A 21 21.82 -0.44 -17.75
C PRO A 21 20.56 -0.80 -18.54
N GLU A 22 20.49 -0.42 -19.81
CA GLU A 22 19.36 -0.81 -20.68
C GLU A 22 19.32 -2.34 -20.90
N TRP A 23 20.41 -3.05 -20.62
CA TRP A 23 20.53 -4.45 -20.95
C TRP A 23 19.55 -5.41 -20.21
N PRO A 24 19.24 -5.26 -18.90
CA PRO A 24 18.25 -6.12 -18.27
C PRO A 24 16.86 -5.96 -18.87
N SER A 25 16.46 -4.71 -19.14
CA SER A 25 15.17 -4.44 -19.78
C SER A 25 15.15 -4.89 -21.23
N ASN A 26 16.24 -4.75 -21.97
CA ASN A 26 16.36 -5.21 -23.34
C ASN A 26 16.34 -6.73 -23.46
N PHE A 27 17.03 -7.43 -22.54
CA PHE A 27 16.99 -8.89 -22.49
C PHE A 27 15.57 -9.39 -22.21
N PHE A 28 14.91 -8.85 -21.18
CA PHE A 28 13.54 -9.18 -20.83
C PHE A 28 12.58 -8.96 -22.02
N LEU A 29 12.61 -7.78 -22.64
CA LEU A 29 11.74 -7.44 -23.75
C LEU A 29 12.04 -8.26 -25.03
N SER A 30 13.28 -8.69 -25.23
CA SER A 30 13.66 -9.57 -26.34
C SER A 30 13.19 -10.99 -26.15
N TYR A 31 13.22 -11.47 -24.92
CA TYR A 31 12.80 -12.82 -24.55
C TYR A 31 11.27 -12.96 -24.60
N TRP A 32 10.56 -12.08 -23.88
CA TRP A 32 9.10 -12.17 -23.72
C TRP A 32 8.31 -11.57 -24.89
N ARG A 33 8.88 -10.65 -25.64
CA ARG A 33 8.26 -9.95 -26.79
C ARG A 33 6.82 -9.50 -26.51
N PRO A 34 6.56 -8.71 -25.45
CA PRO A 34 5.21 -8.34 -25.08
C PRO A 34 4.57 -7.41 -26.12
N ASN A 35 3.27 -7.56 -26.35
CA ASN A 35 2.50 -6.69 -27.25
C ASN A 35 2.13 -5.36 -26.58
N SER A 36 2.13 -5.29 -25.25
CA SER A 36 1.89 -4.08 -24.46
C SER A 36 2.55 -4.21 -23.10
N ALA A 37 2.76 -3.07 -22.43
CA ALA A 37 3.30 -3.01 -21.08
C ALA A 37 2.36 -2.21 -20.20
N ILE A 38 1.98 -2.78 -19.04
CA ILE A 38 1.13 -2.12 -18.05
C ILE A 38 1.95 -1.91 -16.79
N PHE A 39 2.06 -0.65 -16.38
CA PHE A 39 2.67 -0.25 -15.10
C PHE A 39 1.59 0.21 -14.14
N LEU A 40 1.78 -0.08 -12.86
CA LEU A 40 0.82 0.23 -11.82
C LEU A 40 1.29 1.37 -10.92
N GLU A 41 0.34 2.18 -10.48
CA GLU A 41 0.54 3.22 -9.46
C GLU A 41 1.66 4.23 -9.79
N SER A 42 2.77 4.17 -9.03
CA SER A 42 3.88 5.14 -9.13
C SER A 42 5.10 4.60 -9.88
N GLU A 43 4.96 3.47 -10.57
CA GLU A 43 6.05 2.76 -11.23
C GLU A 43 6.49 3.46 -12.51
N ILE A 44 7.36 4.47 -12.37
CA ILE A 44 7.92 5.25 -13.48
C ILE A 44 9.38 4.87 -13.68
N TRP A 45 9.65 4.10 -14.72
CA TRP A 45 10.96 3.50 -15.01
C TRP A 45 11.54 4.03 -16.33
N PRO A 46 12.32 5.11 -16.31
CA PRO A 46 12.75 5.81 -17.53
C PRO A 46 13.48 4.93 -18.54
N SER A 47 14.35 4.00 -18.10
CA SER A 47 15.11 3.11 -18.97
C SER A 47 14.19 2.12 -19.69
N ILE A 48 13.25 1.49 -18.95
CA ILE A 48 12.27 0.56 -19.51
C ILE A 48 11.33 1.30 -20.48
N TYR A 49 10.82 2.48 -20.09
CA TYR A 49 9.96 3.29 -20.94
C TYR A 49 10.63 3.59 -22.27
N ARG A 50 11.91 3.98 -22.25
CA ARG A 50 12.70 4.23 -23.47
C ARG A 50 12.85 2.97 -24.31
N SER A 51 13.11 1.81 -23.71
CA SER A 51 13.24 0.53 -24.41
C SER A 51 11.92 0.09 -25.03
N LEU A 52 10.79 0.29 -24.37
CA LEU A 52 9.45 0.05 -24.90
C LEU A 52 9.17 0.94 -26.10
N LYS A 53 9.48 2.24 -25.99
CA LYS A 53 9.31 3.20 -27.09
C LYS A 53 10.13 2.84 -28.31
N LYS A 54 11.41 2.47 -28.13
CA LYS A 54 12.28 2.00 -29.25
C LYS A 54 11.72 0.79 -30.00
N ARG A 55 10.92 -0.05 -29.30
CA ARG A 55 10.30 -1.27 -29.85
C ARG A 55 8.85 -1.08 -30.28
N ASN A 56 8.32 0.15 -30.22
CA ASN A 56 6.91 0.48 -30.48
C ASN A 56 5.91 -0.33 -29.63
N ILE A 57 6.31 -0.73 -28.41
CA ILE A 57 5.43 -1.44 -27.48
C ILE A 57 4.61 -0.40 -26.71
N PRO A 58 3.27 -0.46 -26.78
CA PRO A 58 2.39 0.48 -26.08
C PRO A 58 2.58 0.40 -24.57
N LEU A 59 2.65 1.58 -23.95
CA LEU A 59 2.84 1.74 -22.51
C LEU A 59 1.58 2.31 -21.86
N ILE A 60 1.04 1.58 -20.90
CA ILE A 60 -0.16 1.95 -20.12
C ILE A 60 0.24 2.15 -18.67
N LEU A 61 -0.16 3.27 -18.09
CA LEU A 61 -0.01 3.53 -16.66
C LEU A 61 -1.37 3.44 -15.98
N LEU A 62 -1.60 2.33 -15.24
CA LEU A 62 -2.88 2.01 -14.63
C LEU A 62 -2.87 2.35 -13.15
N ASN A 63 -4.00 2.85 -12.61
CA ASN A 63 -4.16 3.31 -11.23
C ASN A 63 -3.07 4.31 -10.82
N ALA A 64 -2.68 5.20 -11.76
CA ALA A 64 -1.55 6.10 -11.58
C ALA A 64 -1.70 6.97 -10.33
N ARG A 65 -0.61 7.04 -9.56
CA ARG A 65 -0.50 7.88 -8.37
C ARG A 65 0.78 8.71 -8.42
N ILE A 66 0.63 10.03 -8.41
CA ILE A 66 1.76 10.96 -8.30
C ILE A 66 1.49 11.89 -7.13
N THR A 67 2.35 11.87 -6.12
CA THR A 67 2.27 12.80 -4.99
C THR A 67 2.83 14.17 -5.38
N LYS A 68 2.42 15.23 -4.67
CA LYS A 68 2.95 16.58 -4.85
C LYS A 68 4.50 16.59 -4.82
N LYS A 69 5.10 15.94 -3.83
CA LYS A 69 6.56 15.83 -3.68
C LYS A 69 7.22 15.17 -4.89
N THR A 70 6.62 14.10 -5.42
CA THR A 70 7.12 13.41 -6.62
C THR A 70 6.98 14.28 -7.87
N PHE A 71 5.84 14.95 -8.04
CA PHE A 71 5.60 15.88 -9.13
C PHE A 71 6.62 17.02 -9.13
N GLU A 72 6.87 17.67 -7.98
CA GLU A 72 7.85 18.75 -7.85
C GLU A 72 9.28 18.29 -8.20
N ARG A 73 9.66 17.07 -7.83
CA ARG A 73 10.95 16.47 -8.22
C ARG A 73 11.05 16.32 -9.74
N TRP A 74 10.03 15.79 -10.39
CA TRP A 74 10.01 15.67 -11.84
C TRP A 74 10.06 17.03 -12.54
N MET A 75 9.39 18.04 -12.00
CA MET A 75 9.38 19.39 -12.56
C MET A 75 10.73 20.09 -12.49
N LYS A 76 11.62 19.74 -11.55
CA LYS A 76 13.01 20.25 -11.53
C LYS A 76 13.78 19.89 -12.79
N LEU A 77 13.45 18.77 -13.43
CA LEU A 77 14.06 18.30 -14.69
C LEU A 77 13.02 18.28 -15.82
N LYS A 78 12.31 19.38 -16.00
CA LYS A 78 11.12 19.48 -16.87
C LYS A 78 11.32 18.90 -18.27
N ARG A 79 12.43 19.25 -18.95
CA ARG A 79 12.70 18.75 -20.32
C ARG A 79 12.84 17.22 -20.36
N PHE A 80 13.46 16.65 -19.35
CA PHE A 80 13.64 15.21 -19.22
C PHE A 80 12.30 14.53 -18.87
N SER A 81 11.57 15.07 -17.91
CA SER A 81 10.27 14.56 -17.49
C SER A 81 9.29 14.49 -18.66
N LEU A 82 9.19 15.56 -19.44
CA LEU A 82 8.35 15.59 -20.64
C LEU A 82 8.75 14.47 -21.64
N LYS A 83 10.05 14.20 -21.84
CA LYS A 83 10.49 13.10 -22.71
C LYS A 83 10.09 11.74 -22.19
N ILE A 84 10.05 11.53 -20.86
CA ILE A 84 9.68 10.24 -20.25
C ILE A 84 8.15 10.07 -20.26
N PHE A 85 7.43 11.04 -19.74
CA PHE A 85 5.98 10.94 -19.59
C PHE A 85 5.23 10.97 -20.93
N ASN A 86 5.77 11.63 -21.96
CA ASN A 86 5.19 11.61 -23.32
C ASN A 86 5.29 10.21 -23.98
N GLN A 87 5.99 9.27 -23.39
CA GLN A 87 6.03 7.88 -23.85
C GLN A 87 4.84 7.05 -23.38
N ILE A 88 4.09 7.54 -22.40
CA ILE A 88 2.88 6.88 -21.89
C ILE A 88 1.78 7.05 -22.93
N ASN A 89 1.33 5.94 -23.48
CA ASN A 89 0.26 5.94 -24.50
C ASN A 89 -1.10 6.21 -23.86
N PHE A 90 -1.37 5.59 -22.69
CA PHE A 90 -2.62 5.79 -21.93
C PHE A 90 -2.31 5.83 -20.44
N ALA A 91 -2.92 6.76 -19.71
CA ALA A 91 -2.84 6.82 -18.26
C ALA A 91 -4.23 6.83 -17.64
N TYR A 92 -4.38 6.04 -16.58
CA TYR A 92 -5.60 5.92 -15.79
C TYR A 92 -5.30 6.32 -14.33
N PRO A 93 -5.36 7.60 -14.00
CA PRO A 93 -5.05 8.10 -12.66
C PRO A 93 -6.14 7.75 -11.65
N GLN A 94 -5.72 7.54 -10.39
CA GLN A 94 -6.65 7.20 -9.30
C GLN A 94 -7.37 8.40 -8.69
N ASN A 95 -6.90 9.63 -8.94
CA ASN A 95 -7.49 10.86 -8.39
C ASN A 95 -7.28 12.07 -9.32
N LYS A 96 -8.07 13.13 -9.07
CA LYS A 96 -8.06 14.37 -9.87
C LYS A 96 -6.72 15.13 -9.77
N GLU A 97 -6.03 15.06 -8.64
CA GLU A 97 -4.72 15.70 -8.44
C GLU A 97 -3.68 15.11 -9.38
N THR A 98 -3.62 13.77 -9.46
CA THR A 98 -2.73 13.06 -10.38
C THR A 98 -3.03 13.37 -11.85
N ILE A 99 -4.30 13.58 -12.23
CA ILE A 99 -4.66 14.04 -13.58
C ILE A 99 -3.93 15.35 -13.91
N SER A 100 -4.01 16.33 -13.01
CA SER A 100 -3.37 17.64 -13.19
C SER A 100 -1.84 17.50 -13.37
N TYR A 101 -1.22 16.64 -12.55
CA TYR A 101 0.22 16.40 -12.63
C TYR A 101 0.64 15.71 -13.92
N LEU A 102 -0.06 14.67 -14.33
CA LEU A 102 0.22 13.94 -15.58
C LEU A 102 0.08 14.84 -16.81
N LYS A 103 -0.95 15.71 -16.87
CA LYS A 103 -1.08 16.71 -17.93
C LYS A 103 0.13 17.65 -18.00
N LYS A 104 0.57 18.18 -16.85
CA LYS A 104 1.75 19.07 -16.78
C LYS A 104 3.07 18.35 -17.12
N LEU A 105 3.13 17.04 -16.89
CA LEU A 105 4.26 16.18 -17.25
C LEU A 105 4.23 15.71 -18.71
N GLY A 106 3.18 16.05 -19.48
CA GLY A 106 3.12 15.81 -20.92
C GLY A 106 2.42 14.53 -21.35
N VAL A 107 1.69 13.86 -20.46
CA VAL A 107 0.85 12.73 -20.87
C VAL A 107 -0.37 13.24 -21.63
N LYS A 108 -0.60 12.67 -22.83
CA LYS A 108 -1.65 13.14 -23.75
C LYS A 108 -3.00 12.46 -23.50
N ASN A 109 -3.01 11.12 -23.39
CA ASN A 109 -4.24 10.36 -23.25
C ASN A 109 -4.45 9.98 -21.77
N ILE A 110 -5.35 10.68 -21.11
CA ILE A 110 -5.66 10.48 -19.69
C ILE A 110 -7.14 10.22 -19.55
N ASN A 111 -7.49 9.03 -19.04
CA ASN A 111 -8.86 8.63 -18.79
C ASN A 111 -9.04 8.35 -17.29
N TYR A 112 -9.98 9.04 -16.66
CA TYR A 112 -10.25 8.87 -15.24
C TYR A 112 -11.27 7.76 -15.00
N ILE A 113 -10.87 6.72 -14.32
CA ILE A 113 -11.75 5.59 -13.96
C ILE A 113 -11.91 5.42 -12.44
N GLY A 114 -11.27 6.29 -11.64
CA GLY A 114 -11.25 6.16 -10.18
C GLY A 114 -10.11 5.27 -9.69
N ASN A 115 -10.11 4.99 -8.38
CA ASN A 115 -9.10 4.14 -7.78
C ASN A 115 -9.55 2.68 -7.81
N LEU A 116 -8.80 1.84 -8.51
CA LEU A 116 -9.08 0.41 -8.68
C LEU A 116 -9.18 -0.36 -7.36
N LYS A 117 -8.56 0.14 -6.29
CA LYS A 117 -8.67 -0.47 -4.95
C LYS A 117 -10.10 -0.42 -4.38
N PHE A 118 -10.96 0.43 -4.92
CA PHE A 118 -12.37 0.52 -4.52
C PHE A 118 -13.32 -0.26 -5.46
N PHE A 119 -12.80 -0.91 -6.49
CA PHE A 119 -13.55 -1.80 -7.37
C PHE A 119 -13.59 -3.23 -6.79
N GLU A 120 -13.82 -3.35 -5.49
CA GLU A 120 -14.16 -4.65 -4.94
C GLU A 120 -15.61 -4.98 -5.32
N ASP A 121 -15.81 -6.19 -5.84
CA ASP A 121 -17.14 -6.72 -6.12
C ASP A 121 -17.99 -6.63 -4.83
N GLU A 122 -19.16 -6.01 -4.90
CA GLU A 122 -20.13 -5.99 -3.77
C GLU A 122 -20.42 -7.38 -3.23
N LYS A 123 -20.19 -8.43 -4.01
CA LYS A 123 -20.29 -9.82 -3.61
C LYS A 123 -19.21 -10.29 -2.62
N THR A 124 -18.01 -9.67 -2.63
CA THR A 124 -16.94 -9.99 -1.66
C THR A 124 -17.15 -9.28 -0.31
N VAL A 125 -17.78 -8.12 -0.31
CA VAL A 125 -18.13 -7.38 0.94
C VAL A 125 -19.23 -8.10 1.72
N ASN A 126 -20.03 -8.94 1.06
CA ASN A 126 -21.05 -9.80 1.68
C ASN A 126 -20.55 -11.15 2.22
N LYS A 127 -19.24 -11.37 2.42
CA LYS A 127 -18.82 -12.39 3.36
C LYS A 127 -19.45 -12.02 4.70
N LYS A 128 -20.54 -12.76 5.03
CA LYS A 128 -21.27 -12.61 6.29
C LYS A 128 -20.24 -12.58 7.39
N PHE A 129 -20.00 -11.41 7.96
CA PHE A 129 -19.24 -11.28 9.18
C PHE A 129 -19.84 -12.31 10.12
N ASP A 130 -19.02 -13.18 10.67
CA ASP A 130 -19.49 -14.21 11.58
C ASP A 130 -20.37 -13.52 12.63
N ASN A 131 -21.66 -13.83 12.61
CA ASN A 131 -22.66 -13.20 13.49
C ASN A 131 -22.30 -13.45 14.96
N GLU A 132 -21.55 -14.52 15.23
CA GLU A 132 -21.06 -14.83 16.56
C GLU A 132 -20.02 -13.79 17.02
N ILE A 133 -19.04 -13.49 16.17
CA ILE A 133 -18.02 -12.44 16.44
C ILE A 133 -18.69 -11.08 16.61
N LYS A 134 -19.59 -10.73 15.68
CA LYS A 134 -20.32 -9.45 15.74
C LYS A 134 -21.10 -9.31 17.06
N ASN A 135 -21.75 -10.36 17.52
CA ASN A 135 -22.53 -10.34 18.76
C ASN A 135 -21.65 -10.23 20.01
N LYS A 136 -20.46 -10.87 20.01
CA LYS A 136 -19.48 -10.75 21.10
C LYS A 136 -19.02 -9.31 21.29
N PHE A 137 -18.77 -8.58 20.19
CA PHE A 137 -18.29 -7.20 20.26
C PHE A 137 -19.37 -6.14 20.51
N LYS A 138 -20.67 -6.44 20.27
CA LYS A 138 -21.77 -5.46 20.46
C LYS A 138 -21.83 -4.79 21.84
N LYS A 139 -21.39 -5.49 22.88
CA LYS A 139 -21.44 -5.01 24.28
C LYS A 139 -20.27 -4.09 24.64
N TYR A 140 -19.30 -3.96 23.73
CA TYR A 140 -18.07 -3.23 23.99
C TYR A 140 -17.98 -1.97 23.12
N LYS A 141 -17.30 -0.95 23.63
CA LYS A 141 -16.79 0.13 22.81
C LYS A 141 -15.48 -0.34 22.17
N ILE A 142 -15.35 -0.13 20.86
CA ILE A 142 -14.21 -0.63 20.11
C ILE A 142 -13.35 0.54 19.65
N CYS A 143 -12.06 0.47 19.96
CA CYS A 143 -11.01 1.28 19.33
C CYS A 143 -10.23 0.37 18.39
N ILE A 144 -9.90 0.81 17.18
CA ILE A 144 -9.15 0.02 16.21
C ILE A 144 -7.87 0.76 15.84
N ALA A 145 -6.74 0.05 15.95
CA ALA A 145 -5.44 0.45 15.43
C ALA A 145 -5.05 -0.54 14.32
N ALA A 146 -5.21 -0.14 13.05
CA ALA A 146 -5.04 -1.02 11.91
C ALA A 146 -3.77 -0.68 11.12
N SER A 147 -3.12 -1.74 10.60
CA SER A 147 -1.88 -1.63 9.79
C SER A 147 -0.73 -0.97 10.57
N THR A 148 -0.60 -1.32 11.86
CA THR A 148 0.35 -0.68 12.76
C THR A 148 1.80 -1.09 12.48
N HIS A 149 2.69 -0.12 12.65
CA HIS A 149 4.14 -0.29 12.61
C HIS A 149 4.73 -0.27 14.04
N ALA A 150 6.04 -0.50 14.14
CA ALA A 150 6.75 -0.44 15.40
C ALA A 150 6.47 0.89 16.15
N ASP A 151 6.28 0.81 17.47
CA ASP A 151 5.92 1.89 18.40
C ASP A 151 4.46 2.38 18.29
N GLU A 152 3.74 2.16 17.19
CA GLU A 152 2.34 2.56 17.05
C GLU A 152 1.43 1.72 17.95
N GLU A 153 1.79 0.44 18.17
CA GLU A 153 1.06 -0.45 19.07
C GLU A 153 1.13 0.02 20.53
N ILE A 154 2.29 0.52 20.95
CA ILE A 154 2.47 1.11 22.30
C ILE A 154 1.68 2.40 22.43
N PHE A 155 1.64 3.23 21.39
CA PHE A 155 0.79 4.42 21.37
C PHE A 155 -0.69 4.06 21.50
N ALA A 156 -1.16 3.06 20.77
CA ALA A 156 -2.53 2.56 20.87
C ALA A 156 -2.84 2.02 22.28
N ALA A 157 -1.90 1.30 22.89
CA ALA A 157 -2.03 0.78 24.25
C ALA A 157 -2.14 1.89 25.30
N ARG A 158 -1.30 2.91 25.23
CA ARG A 158 -1.37 4.07 26.11
C ARG A 158 -2.69 4.83 25.93
N THR A 159 -3.15 4.96 24.71
CA THR A 159 -4.47 5.54 24.39
C THR A 159 -5.59 4.71 25.00
N HIS A 160 -5.51 3.36 24.91
CA HIS A 160 -6.45 2.45 25.56
C HIS A 160 -6.52 2.71 27.07
N ILE A 161 -5.37 2.78 27.75
CA ILE A 161 -5.32 3.01 29.20
C ILE A 161 -6.03 4.32 29.59
N LEU A 162 -5.82 5.39 28.83
CA LEU A 162 -6.49 6.67 29.05
C LEU A 162 -8.00 6.58 28.82
N LEU A 163 -8.41 5.97 27.70
CA LEU A 163 -9.82 5.83 27.36
C LEU A 163 -10.57 4.88 28.29
N LYS A 164 -9.92 3.83 28.81
CA LYS A 164 -10.51 2.87 29.76
C LYS A 164 -10.95 3.52 31.07
N LYS A 165 -10.33 4.65 31.47
CA LYS A 165 -10.77 5.44 32.61
C LYS A 165 -12.19 5.96 32.43
N LYS A 166 -12.53 6.35 31.18
CA LYS A 166 -13.86 6.88 30.82
C LYS A 166 -14.82 5.78 30.39
N TYR A 167 -14.32 4.77 29.66
CA TYR A 167 -15.14 3.71 29.06
C TYR A 167 -14.73 2.35 29.60
N LYS A 168 -15.40 1.89 30.67
CA LYS A 168 -15.06 0.62 31.37
C LYS A 168 -15.15 -0.61 30.48
N ASN A 169 -16.04 -0.60 29.48
CA ASN A 169 -16.27 -1.67 28.51
C ASN A 169 -15.51 -1.45 27.18
N LEU A 170 -14.34 -0.79 27.21
CA LEU A 170 -13.51 -0.56 26.03
C LEU A 170 -12.64 -1.79 25.74
N ILE A 171 -12.56 -2.18 24.46
CA ILE A 171 -11.56 -3.10 23.91
C ILE A 171 -10.84 -2.39 22.77
N THR A 172 -9.53 -2.51 22.70
CA THR A 172 -8.76 -2.04 21.54
C THR A 172 -8.36 -3.24 20.68
N ILE A 173 -8.66 -3.17 19.39
CA ILE A 173 -8.23 -4.17 18.39
C ILE A 173 -6.99 -3.64 17.72
N ILE A 174 -5.91 -4.41 17.73
CA ILE A 174 -4.65 -4.12 17.03
C ILE A 174 -4.52 -5.08 15.85
N ILE A 175 -4.36 -4.52 14.66
CA ILE A 175 -4.13 -5.24 13.40
C ILE A 175 -2.75 -4.84 12.90
N PRO A 176 -1.69 -5.60 13.22
CA PRO A 176 -0.33 -5.20 12.84
C PRO A 176 -0.12 -5.33 11.33
N ARG A 177 0.69 -4.44 10.78
CA ARG A 177 1.13 -4.51 9.38
C ARG A 177 1.88 -5.81 9.07
N HIS A 178 2.62 -6.31 10.05
CA HIS A 178 3.46 -7.49 9.93
C HIS A 178 3.13 -8.49 11.04
N VAL A 179 2.45 -9.57 10.66
CA VAL A 179 1.95 -10.60 11.59
C VAL A 179 3.08 -11.27 12.38
N HIS A 180 4.27 -11.42 11.80
CA HIS A 180 5.43 -12.02 12.50
C HIS A 180 5.88 -11.25 13.76
N ARG A 181 5.43 -9.99 13.95
CA ARG A 181 5.74 -9.19 15.14
C ARG A 181 4.78 -9.38 16.31
N VAL A 182 3.79 -10.24 16.16
CA VAL A 182 2.69 -10.37 17.14
C VAL A 182 3.20 -10.75 18.54
N ASP A 183 4.20 -11.63 18.63
CA ASP A 183 4.77 -12.05 19.92
C ASP A 183 5.54 -10.90 20.60
N GLU A 184 6.30 -10.13 19.83
CA GLU A 184 6.97 -8.92 20.30
C GLU A 184 5.96 -7.92 20.84
N ILE A 185 4.91 -7.62 20.05
CA ILE A 185 3.83 -6.71 20.42
C ILE A 185 3.15 -7.16 21.70
N ASN A 186 2.80 -8.44 21.80
CA ASN A 186 2.18 -9.00 23.01
C ASN A 186 3.07 -8.83 24.25
N HIS A 187 4.36 -9.07 24.11
CA HIS A 187 5.32 -8.90 25.20
C HIS A 187 5.34 -7.45 25.70
N GLU A 188 5.40 -6.47 24.79
CA GLU A 188 5.39 -5.06 25.13
C GLU A 188 4.07 -4.60 25.78
N LEU A 189 2.94 -5.11 25.30
CA LEU A 189 1.62 -4.81 25.88
C LEU A 189 1.47 -5.36 27.29
N ARG A 190 2.00 -6.54 27.57
CA ARG A 190 2.01 -7.14 28.91
C ARG A 190 2.86 -6.38 29.92
N LYS A 191 3.96 -5.73 29.48
CA LYS A 191 4.73 -4.82 30.34
C LYS A 191 3.90 -3.63 30.83
N LEU A 192 2.85 -3.25 30.10
CA LEU A 192 1.91 -2.22 30.50
C LEU A 192 0.76 -2.77 31.36
N ASN A 193 0.83 -4.01 31.84
CA ASN A 193 -0.20 -4.71 32.60
C ASN A 193 -1.54 -4.83 31.84
N LEU A 194 -1.53 -4.87 30.52
CA LEU A 194 -2.71 -5.06 29.70
C LEU A 194 -2.97 -6.54 29.43
N LYS A 195 -4.24 -6.94 29.56
CA LYS A 195 -4.68 -8.29 29.25
C LYS A 195 -4.92 -8.41 27.74
N THR A 196 -4.12 -9.24 27.10
CA THR A 196 -4.15 -9.42 25.65
C THR A 196 -4.76 -10.75 25.28
N SER A 197 -5.33 -10.83 24.07
CA SER A 197 -5.72 -12.07 23.42
C SER A 197 -5.54 -12.03 21.92
N TYR A 198 -5.35 -13.20 21.33
CA TYR A 198 -5.14 -13.38 19.90
C TYR A 198 -6.43 -13.77 19.18
N HIS A 199 -6.57 -13.34 17.92
CA HIS A 199 -7.68 -13.77 17.07
C HIS A 199 -7.67 -15.28 16.84
N SER A 200 -6.50 -15.88 16.62
CA SER A 200 -6.33 -17.33 16.41
C SER A 200 -6.74 -18.19 17.63
N ALA A 201 -6.76 -17.60 18.83
CA ALA A 201 -7.09 -18.32 20.06
C ALA A 201 -8.58 -18.70 20.20
N LYS A 202 -9.44 -18.37 19.21
CA LYS A 202 -10.89 -18.69 19.16
C LYS A 202 -11.62 -18.46 20.50
N LEU A 203 -11.48 -17.26 21.04
CA LEU A 203 -12.02 -16.90 22.34
C LEU A 203 -13.52 -17.16 22.45
N LYS A 204 -13.91 -17.83 23.53
CA LYS A 204 -15.31 -18.01 23.91
C LYS A 204 -15.93 -16.71 24.42
N ASP A 205 -15.17 -15.87 25.14
CA ASP A 205 -15.62 -14.60 25.71
C ASP A 205 -14.52 -13.53 25.61
N LEU A 206 -14.93 -12.26 25.54
CA LEU A 206 -14.09 -11.08 25.55
C LEU A 206 -14.01 -10.42 26.95
N LYS A 207 -14.58 -11.06 27.95
CA LYS A 207 -14.56 -10.56 29.33
C LYS A 207 -13.11 -10.49 29.81
N ASP A 208 -12.78 -9.36 30.44
CA ASP A 208 -11.44 -9.09 30.98
C ASP A 208 -10.30 -8.96 29.96
N ILE A 209 -10.60 -8.73 28.69
CA ILE A 209 -9.60 -8.42 27.68
C ILE A 209 -9.53 -6.91 27.46
N ASP A 210 -8.31 -6.38 27.42
CA ASP A 210 -8.05 -4.99 27.10
C ASP A 210 -7.70 -4.82 25.61
N ILE A 211 -6.79 -5.64 25.13
CA ILE A 211 -6.30 -5.60 23.74
C ILE A 211 -6.55 -6.92 23.04
N TYR A 212 -7.18 -6.85 21.87
CA TYR A 212 -7.38 -7.96 20.96
C TYR A 212 -6.46 -7.84 19.76
N ILE A 213 -5.55 -8.80 19.59
CA ILE A 213 -4.54 -8.76 18.52
C ILE A 213 -4.98 -9.67 17.38
N VAL A 214 -5.01 -9.14 16.15
CA VAL A 214 -5.27 -9.91 14.93
C VAL A 214 -3.95 -10.45 14.42
N ASP A 215 -3.78 -11.74 14.52
CA ASP A 215 -2.54 -12.50 14.23
C ASP A 215 -2.63 -13.38 12.97
N THR A 216 -3.59 -13.08 12.08
CA THR A 216 -3.83 -13.83 10.82
C THR A 216 -4.03 -12.88 9.64
#